data_f1348c409b68b070ea816e190651de12
#
_entry.id   f1348c409b68b070ea816e190651de12
#
_cell.length_a   1.000
_cell.length_b   1.000
_cell.length_c   1.000
_cell.angle_alpha   90.00
_cell.angle_beta   90.00
_cell.angle_gamma   90.00
#
_symmetry.space_group_name_H-M   'P 1'
#
loop_
_entity.id
_entity.type
_entity.pdbx_description
1 polymer ?
#
loop_
_entity_poly.entity_id
_entity_poly.type
_entity_poly.pdbx_seq_one_letter_code
_entity_poly.pdbx_strand_id
1 'polypeptide(L)'
;MVLTKNESYWDAENVKLQQITFIDIGETSTQSTMFKNGELAVLAPTSDYVQPYRDGAESGEYTYIANYAPNVTYFYFNREGNSLSGLMESRKVRLALSLAANREEFTEVIFNRYTPAYGFVPYGITVGDLNFRDHVEEPLKELAAEYDTPEKLQALFKEGMEELGDTRELSDVTITYICRGDTAIKRQQQEYWKNRWESTLGIQVVVNVLGD
;
A
#
# COMPACT_ATOMS: atom_id res chain seq x y z
N MET A 1 -23.01 -4.48 -12.34
CA MET A 1 -22.91 -4.05 -13.76
C MET A 1 -22.92 -5.27 -14.66
N VAL A 2 -23.64 -5.23 -15.77
CA VAL A 2 -23.70 -6.34 -16.73
C VAL A 2 -23.15 -5.85 -18.06
N LEU A 3 -22.22 -6.60 -18.63
CA LEU A 3 -21.67 -6.39 -19.98
C LEU A 3 -22.12 -7.56 -20.85
N THR A 4 -22.58 -7.27 -22.05
CA THR A 4 -22.94 -8.27 -23.08
C THR A 4 -21.99 -8.16 -24.26
N LYS A 5 -21.80 -9.27 -24.97
CA LYS A 5 -20.97 -9.31 -26.16
C LYS A 5 -21.47 -8.28 -27.18
N ASN A 6 -20.53 -7.54 -27.77
CA ASN A 6 -20.82 -6.65 -28.91
C ASN A 6 -20.56 -7.40 -30.21
N GLU A 7 -21.61 -7.78 -30.92
CA GLU A 7 -21.51 -8.52 -32.20
C GLU A 7 -20.92 -7.66 -33.33
N SER A 8 -20.88 -6.34 -33.17
CA SER A 8 -20.26 -5.42 -34.13
C SER A 8 -18.80 -5.10 -33.81
N TYR A 9 -18.20 -5.74 -32.80
CA TYR A 9 -16.78 -5.58 -32.50
C TYR A 9 -15.94 -6.20 -33.62
N TRP A 10 -14.87 -5.54 -34.04
CA TRP A 10 -14.04 -5.98 -35.16
C TRP A 10 -13.47 -7.41 -34.98
N ASP A 11 -13.29 -7.87 -33.77
CA ASP A 11 -12.77 -9.19 -33.41
C ASP A 11 -13.83 -10.03 -32.64
N ALA A 12 -15.11 -9.84 -32.93
CA ALA A 12 -16.20 -10.50 -32.24
C ALA A 12 -16.15 -12.04 -32.30
N GLU A 13 -15.60 -12.61 -33.37
CA GLU A 13 -15.48 -14.07 -33.55
C GLU A 13 -14.57 -14.72 -32.48
N ASN A 14 -13.57 -13.98 -31.96
CA ASN A 14 -12.67 -14.44 -30.92
C ASN A 14 -13.21 -14.21 -29.52
N VAL A 15 -14.27 -13.42 -29.33
CA VAL A 15 -14.93 -13.21 -28.04
C VAL A 15 -15.82 -14.41 -27.73
N LYS A 16 -15.44 -15.21 -26.75
CA LYS A 16 -16.15 -16.45 -26.36
C LYS A 16 -17.28 -16.21 -25.37
N LEU A 17 -17.11 -15.23 -24.45
CA LEU A 17 -18.09 -14.92 -23.41
C LEU A 17 -19.23 -14.09 -23.97
N GLN A 18 -20.45 -14.52 -23.71
CA GLN A 18 -21.67 -13.79 -24.12
C GLN A 18 -22.02 -12.67 -23.15
N GLN A 19 -21.69 -12.88 -21.86
CA GLN A 19 -22.00 -11.93 -20.80
C GLN A 19 -20.99 -12.02 -19.67
N ILE A 20 -20.68 -10.87 -19.07
CA ILE A 20 -19.92 -10.76 -17.82
C ILE A 20 -20.77 -9.94 -16.85
N THR A 21 -20.98 -10.46 -15.64
CA THR A 21 -21.66 -9.75 -14.56
C THR A 21 -20.67 -9.39 -13.47
N PHE A 22 -20.54 -8.10 -13.17
CA PHE A 22 -19.76 -7.60 -12.04
C PHE A 22 -20.71 -7.36 -10.86
N ILE A 23 -20.42 -7.97 -9.73
CA ILE A 23 -21.17 -7.82 -8.48
C ILE A 23 -20.29 -7.04 -7.52
N ASP A 24 -20.81 -5.95 -6.97
CA ASP A 24 -20.12 -5.17 -5.94
C ASP A 24 -20.45 -5.78 -4.57
N ILE A 25 -19.41 -6.25 -3.88
CA ILE A 25 -19.54 -6.93 -2.58
C ILE A 25 -18.43 -6.37 -1.67
N GLY A 26 -18.82 -5.60 -0.66
CA GLY A 26 -17.88 -4.91 0.22
C GLY A 26 -17.07 -5.82 1.15
N GLU A 27 -17.61 -6.99 1.52
CA GLU A 27 -17.01 -7.87 2.52
C GLU A 27 -16.30 -9.08 1.88
N THR A 28 -15.00 -9.23 2.16
CA THR A 28 -14.16 -10.32 1.61
C THR A 28 -14.65 -11.71 2.02
N SER A 29 -15.19 -11.87 3.23
CA SER A 29 -15.79 -13.12 3.70
C SER A 29 -16.99 -13.56 2.84
N THR A 30 -17.84 -12.62 2.47
CA THR A 30 -18.98 -12.86 1.58
C THR A 30 -18.50 -13.23 0.17
N GLN A 31 -17.52 -12.49 -0.38
CA GLN A 31 -16.92 -12.81 -1.66
C GLN A 31 -16.34 -14.24 -1.67
N SER A 32 -15.61 -14.60 -0.61
CA SER A 32 -15.02 -15.93 -0.44
C SER A 32 -16.08 -17.04 -0.43
N THR A 33 -17.18 -16.84 0.30
CA THR A 33 -18.28 -17.79 0.37
C THR A 33 -18.96 -17.98 -0.99
N MET A 34 -19.26 -16.90 -1.68
CA MET A 34 -19.88 -16.93 -3.02
C MET A 34 -18.96 -17.61 -4.04
N PHE A 35 -17.65 -17.38 -3.99
CA PHE A 35 -16.69 -18.06 -4.86
C PHE A 35 -16.68 -19.58 -4.61
N LYS A 36 -16.61 -20.01 -3.35
CA LYS A 36 -16.66 -21.44 -2.97
C LYS A 36 -17.96 -22.12 -3.38
N ASN A 37 -19.07 -21.39 -3.38
CA ASN A 37 -20.36 -21.89 -3.82
C ASN A 37 -20.51 -21.91 -5.37
N GLY A 38 -19.53 -21.40 -6.12
CA GLY A 38 -19.60 -21.31 -7.58
C GLY A 38 -20.44 -20.15 -8.11
N GLU A 39 -20.84 -19.21 -7.24
CA GLU A 39 -21.60 -18.01 -7.61
C GLU A 39 -20.69 -16.93 -8.24
N LEU A 40 -19.41 -16.97 -7.96
CA LEU A 40 -18.38 -16.13 -8.58
C LEU A 40 -17.37 -16.99 -9.32
N ALA A 41 -17.10 -16.64 -10.58
CA ALA A 41 -16.08 -17.28 -11.39
C ALA A 41 -14.66 -16.76 -11.10
N VAL A 42 -14.54 -15.53 -10.60
CA VAL A 42 -13.26 -14.87 -10.28
C VAL A 42 -13.39 -14.18 -8.94
N LEU A 43 -12.34 -14.33 -8.12
CA LEU A 43 -12.19 -13.68 -6.82
C LEU A 43 -10.81 -13.02 -6.76
N ALA A 44 -10.73 -11.81 -6.19
CA ALA A 44 -9.47 -11.15 -5.83
C ALA A 44 -9.31 -11.15 -4.30
N PRO A 45 -8.72 -12.21 -3.70
CA PRO A 45 -8.62 -12.33 -2.25
C PRO A 45 -7.70 -11.25 -1.66
N THR A 46 -7.98 -10.83 -0.42
CA THR A 46 -7.18 -9.88 0.36
C THR A 46 -6.91 -10.40 1.75
N SER A 47 -5.85 -9.87 2.40
CA SER A 47 -5.49 -10.21 3.78
C SER A 47 -5.41 -11.72 4.02
N ASP A 48 -6.03 -12.21 5.08
CA ASP A 48 -6.00 -13.60 5.53
C ASP A 48 -6.59 -14.60 4.50
N TYR A 49 -7.34 -14.11 3.52
CA TYR A 49 -7.90 -14.97 2.47
C TYR A 49 -6.91 -15.29 1.35
N VAL A 50 -5.78 -14.59 1.24
CA VAL A 50 -4.80 -14.81 0.15
C VAL A 50 -4.15 -16.19 0.27
N GLN A 51 -3.64 -16.55 1.45
CA GLN A 51 -2.90 -17.78 1.63
C GLN A 51 -3.75 -19.04 1.38
N PRO A 52 -4.98 -19.17 1.94
CA PRO A 52 -5.83 -20.32 1.64
C PRO A 52 -6.11 -20.55 0.14
N TYR A 53 -6.21 -19.48 -0.65
CA TYR A 53 -6.40 -19.60 -2.09
C TYR A 53 -5.12 -19.92 -2.85
N ARG A 54 -3.95 -19.52 -2.36
CA ARG A 54 -2.66 -20.01 -2.89
C ARG A 54 -2.49 -21.51 -2.63
N ASP A 55 -2.76 -21.96 -1.42
CA ASP A 55 -2.68 -23.38 -1.03
C ASP A 55 -3.65 -24.23 -1.87
N GLY A 56 -4.87 -23.74 -2.09
CA GLY A 56 -5.86 -24.38 -2.97
C GLY A 56 -5.40 -24.45 -4.43
N ALA A 57 -4.68 -23.43 -4.91
CA ALA A 57 -4.11 -23.43 -6.25
C ALA A 57 -2.97 -24.45 -6.38
N GLU A 58 -2.11 -24.59 -5.37
CA GLU A 58 -1.04 -25.60 -5.34
C GLU A 58 -1.61 -27.02 -5.33
N SER A 59 -2.74 -27.24 -4.67
CA SER A 59 -3.47 -28.51 -4.67
C SER A 59 -4.31 -28.76 -5.93
N GLY A 60 -4.40 -27.76 -6.84
CA GLY A 60 -5.18 -27.85 -8.09
C GLY A 60 -6.67 -27.56 -7.94
N GLU A 61 -7.11 -27.10 -6.77
CA GLU A 61 -8.52 -26.71 -6.54
C GLU A 61 -8.91 -25.44 -7.30
N TYR A 62 -7.98 -24.49 -7.39
CA TYR A 62 -8.18 -23.20 -8.08
C TYR A 62 -7.03 -22.90 -9.05
N THR A 63 -7.28 -21.99 -9.99
CA THR A 63 -6.20 -21.35 -10.76
C THR A 63 -5.89 -20.01 -10.10
N TYR A 64 -4.66 -19.83 -9.61
CA TYR A 64 -4.18 -18.57 -9.04
C TYR A 64 -3.35 -17.81 -10.07
N ILE A 65 -3.73 -16.56 -10.35
CA ILE A 65 -3.04 -15.68 -11.30
C ILE A 65 -2.54 -14.47 -10.54
N ALA A 66 -1.23 -14.26 -10.55
CA ALA A 66 -0.59 -13.08 -9.98
C ALA A 66 0.19 -12.33 -11.08
N ASN A 67 -0.18 -11.08 -11.30
CA ASN A 67 0.49 -10.20 -12.26
C ASN A 67 0.87 -8.89 -11.58
N TYR A 68 1.97 -8.29 -12.02
CA TYR A 68 2.30 -6.93 -11.63
C TYR A 68 1.26 -5.95 -12.20
N ALA A 69 0.75 -5.08 -11.33
CA ALA A 69 -0.07 -3.94 -11.75
C ALA A 69 0.85 -2.72 -11.94
N PRO A 70 0.63 -1.90 -12.99
CA PRO A 70 1.45 -0.72 -13.25
C PRO A 70 1.04 0.45 -12.33
N ASN A 71 1.00 0.21 -11.04
CA ASN A 71 0.66 1.21 -10.03
C ASN A 71 1.55 1.10 -8.79
N VAL A 72 1.69 2.20 -8.06
CA VAL A 72 2.37 2.27 -6.78
C VAL A 72 1.54 3.12 -5.82
N THR A 73 1.46 2.70 -4.57
CA THR A 73 0.84 3.47 -3.48
C THR A 73 1.94 4.16 -2.68
N TYR A 74 1.75 5.43 -2.36
CA TYR A 74 2.74 6.25 -1.68
C TYR A 74 2.08 7.28 -0.78
N PHE A 75 2.88 7.86 0.15
CA PHE A 75 2.48 8.99 0.97
C PHE A 75 2.90 10.31 0.33
N TYR A 76 2.03 11.30 0.44
CA TYR A 76 2.39 12.70 0.21
C TYR A 76 2.75 13.36 1.55
N PHE A 77 3.85 14.09 1.56
CA PHE A 77 4.19 15.00 2.64
C PHE A 77 3.79 16.42 2.24
N ASN A 78 2.87 17.03 3.00
CA ASN A 78 2.53 18.43 2.78
C ASN A 78 3.69 19.32 3.24
N ARG A 79 4.33 20.00 2.31
CA ARG A 79 5.48 20.88 2.52
C ARG A 79 5.12 22.36 2.51
N GLU A 80 3.87 22.71 2.23
CA GLU A 80 3.46 24.10 2.16
C GLU A 80 3.36 24.71 3.55
N GLY A 81 3.73 26.01 3.69
CA GLY A 81 3.94 26.70 4.95
C GLY A 81 2.72 26.87 5.85
N ASN A 82 1.55 26.36 5.46
CA ASN A 82 0.35 26.24 6.29
C ASN A 82 0.13 24.83 6.83
N SER A 83 1.10 23.91 6.65
CA SER A 83 1.08 22.63 7.35
C SER A 83 1.16 22.88 8.85
N LEU A 84 0.33 22.16 9.63
CA LEU A 84 0.13 22.40 11.07
C LEU A 84 1.41 22.36 11.92
N SER A 85 2.52 21.84 11.42
CA SER A 85 3.77 21.72 12.16
C SER A 85 5.01 22.29 11.48
N GLY A 86 4.96 22.61 10.18
CA GLY A 86 6.16 22.98 9.40
C GLY A 86 7.23 21.87 9.28
N LEU A 87 7.10 20.79 10.04
CA LEU A 87 8.12 19.72 10.13
C LEU A 87 8.41 19.04 8.80
N MET A 88 7.41 19.02 7.88
CA MET A 88 7.55 18.39 6.56
C MET A 88 8.46 19.20 5.62
N GLU A 89 8.95 20.36 6.01
CA GLU A 89 10.00 21.09 5.27
C GLU A 89 11.36 20.41 5.40
N SER A 90 11.66 19.78 6.56
CA SER A 90 12.88 19.01 6.74
C SER A 90 12.88 17.72 5.92
N ARG A 91 13.94 17.52 5.13
CA ARG A 91 14.17 16.27 4.41
C ARG A 91 14.37 15.10 5.38
N LYS A 92 15.05 15.33 6.51
CA LYS A 92 15.36 14.30 7.52
C LYS A 92 14.08 13.81 8.20
N VAL A 93 13.15 14.71 8.55
CA VAL A 93 11.83 14.34 9.10
C VAL A 93 11.06 13.46 8.11
N ARG A 94 10.96 13.87 6.84
CA ARG A 94 10.27 13.06 5.82
C ARG A 94 10.94 11.71 5.61
N LEU A 95 12.27 11.66 5.63
CA LEU A 95 13.02 10.42 5.49
C LEU A 95 12.77 9.48 6.67
N ALA A 96 12.82 9.98 7.91
CA ALA A 96 12.54 9.20 9.11
C ALA A 96 11.11 8.62 9.08
N LEU A 97 10.10 9.41 8.73
CA LEU A 97 8.72 8.93 8.54
C LEU A 97 8.62 7.86 7.44
N SER A 98 9.32 8.06 6.33
CA SER A 98 9.32 7.11 5.21
C SER A 98 9.98 5.78 5.58
N LEU A 99 11.09 5.80 6.31
CA LEU A 99 11.82 4.60 6.71
C LEU A 99 11.14 3.88 7.88
N ALA A 100 10.55 4.61 8.83
CA ALA A 100 9.76 4.03 9.92
C ALA A 100 8.54 3.24 9.43
N ALA A 101 8.10 3.46 8.20
CA ALA A 101 6.92 2.83 7.61
C ALA A 101 7.05 1.31 7.36
N ASN A 102 8.20 0.68 7.52
CA ASN A 102 8.46 -0.76 7.31
C ASN A 102 7.58 -1.41 6.22
N ARG A 103 8.00 -1.27 4.98
CA ARG A 103 7.22 -1.65 3.81
C ARG A 103 6.95 -3.14 3.71
N GLU A 104 7.92 -3.95 4.10
CA GLU A 104 7.86 -5.41 4.11
C GLU A 104 6.76 -5.89 5.06
N GLU A 105 6.84 -5.46 6.31
CA GLU A 105 5.85 -5.80 7.33
C GLU A 105 4.43 -5.34 6.92
N PHE A 106 4.31 -4.12 6.40
CA PHE A 106 3.01 -3.62 5.93
C PHE A 106 2.41 -4.49 4.83
N THR A 107 3.20 -4.84 3.82
CA THR A 107 2.70 -5.65 2.70
C THR A 107 2.37 -7.07 3.13
N GLU A 108 3.10 -7.64 4.06
CA GLU A 108 2.87 -8.97 4.61
C GLU A 108 1.62 -9.00 5.51
N VAL A 109 1.54 -8.10 6.48
CA VAL A 109 0.47 -8.11 7.50
C VAL A 109 -0.88 -7.63 6.96
N ILE A 110 -0.87 -6.58 6.11
CA ILE A 110 -2.13 -5.95 5.67
C ILE A 110 -2.67 -6.58 4.39
N PHE A 111 -1.83 -6.88 3.41
CA PHE A 111 -2.31 -7.31 2.10
C PHE A 111 -1.91 -8.72 1.71
N ASN A 112 -0.75 -9.19 2.10
CA ASN A 112 -0.14 -10.46 1.70
C ASN A 112 -0.17 -10.76 0.17
N ARG A 113 -0.19 -9.71 -0.65
CA ARG A 113 -0.25 -9.80 -2.12
C ARG A 113 0.49 -8.69 -2.86
N TYR A 114 0.97 -7.67 -2.14
CA TYR A 114 1.72 -6.56 -2.74
C TYR A 114 3.21 -6.73 -2.52
N THR A 115 3.99 -6.11 -3.37
CA THR A 115 5.45 -6.07 -3.26
C THR A 115 5.87 -4.75 -2.63
N PRO A 116 6.78 -4.74 -1.65
CA PRO A 116 7.33 -3.52 -1.09
C PRO A 116 7.96 -2.64 -2.18
N ALA A 117 7.66 -1.33 -2.18
CA ALA A 117 8.18 -0.41 -3.17
C ALA A 117 9.23 0.53 -2.56
N TYR A 118 10.46 0.43 -3.04
CA TYR A 118 11.56 1.34 -2.70
C TYR A 118 11.83 2.39 -3.79
N GLY A 119 11.08 2.36 -4.88
CA GLY A 119 11.12 3.32 -5.96
C GLY A 119 9.74 3.67 -6.46
N PHE A 120 9.65 4.73 -7.24
CA PHE A 120 8.38 5.28 -7.70
C PHE A 120 7.81 4.56 -8.93
N VAL A 121 8.66 3.97 -9.76
CA VAL A 121 8.23 3.17 -10.92
C VAL A 121 7.92 1.75 -10.43
N PRO A 122 6.70 1.22 -10.64
CA PRO A 122 6.35 -0.13 -10.22
C PRO A 122 7.05 -1.21 -11.03
N TYR A 123 7.08 -2.44 -10.50
CA TYR A 123 7.47 -3.62 -11.26
C TYR A 123 6.52 -3.84 -12.45
N GLY A 124 7.03 -4.46 -13.51
CA GLY A 124 6.27 -4.74 -14.73
C GLY A 124 6.23 -3.59 -15.73
N ILE A 125 6.86 -2.44 -15.44
CA ILE A 125 7.09 -1.39 -16.42
C ILE A 125 8.35 -1.72 -17.22
N THR A 126 8.21 -1.82 -18.52
CA THR A 126 9.31 -2.18 -19.44
C THR A 126 9.81 -1.00 -20.24
N VAL A 127 11.10 -1.06 -20.59
CA VAL A 127 11.73 -0.18 -21.60
C VAL A 127 12.30 -1.09 -22.67
N GLY A 128 11.63 -1.16 -23.81
CA GLY A 128 11.85 -2.26 -24.78
C GLY A 128 11.54 -3.61 -24.12
N ASP A 129 12.46 -4.54 -24.20
CA ASP A 129 12.32 -5.88 -23.61
C ASP A 129 12.83 -5.98 -22.15
N LEU A 130 13.33 -4.87 -21.58
CA LEU A 130 13.92 -4.82 -20.25
C LEU A 130 12.90 -4.33 -19.22
N ASN A 131 12.81 -5.00 -18.06
CA ASN A 131 12.08 -4.48 -16.91
C ASN A 131 12.87 -3.33 -16.27
N PHE A 132 12.27 -2.15 -16.17
CA PHE A 132 12.94 -0.94 -15.66
C PHE A 132 13.54 -1.16 -14.27
N ARG A 133 12.82 -1.84 -13.37
CA ARG A 133 13.26 -2.01 -11.96
C ARG A 133 14.49 -2.88 -11.80
N ASP A 134 14.80 -3.75 -12.75
CA ASP A 134 15.98 -4.62 -12.70
C ASP A 134 17.28 -3.88 -13.06
N HIS A 135 17.15 -2.63 -13.52
CA HIS A 135 18.27 -1.82 -14.04
C HIS A 135 18.45 -0.48 -13.33
N VAL A 136 17.78 -0.27 -12.20
CA VAL A 136 17.89 0.98 -11.42
C VAL A 136 18.31 0.71 -9.99
N GLU A 137 19.06 1.65 -9.44
CA GLU A 137 19.43 1.64 -8.02
C GLU A 137 18.21 1.93 -7.13
N GLU A 138 18.23 1.42 -5.91
CA GLU A 138 17.21 1.63 -4.88
C GLU A 138 17.81 2.30 -3.63
N PRO A 139 18.19 3.58 -3.70
CA PRO A 139 18.88 4.26 -2.60
C PRO A 139 18.04 4.31 -1.31
N LEU A 140 16.73 4.26 -1.41
CA LEU A 140 15.86 4.20 -0.24
C LEU A 140 15.98 2.84 0.50
N LYS A 141 16.28 1.76 -0.23
CA LYS A 141 16.53 0.45 0.37
C LYS A 141 17.85 0.40 1.12
N GLU A 142 18.89 1.05 0.58
CA GLU A 142 20.17 1.20 1.26
C GLU A 142 20.03 2.04 2.55
N LEU A 143 19.29 3.16 2.46
CA LEU A 143 18.98 3.98 3.64
C LEU A 143 18.13 3.22 4.67
N ALA A 144 17.22 2.34 4.26
CA ALA A 144 16.45 1.50 5.18
C ALA A 144 17.37 0.52 5.94
N ALA A 145 18.40 0.02 5.30
CA ALA A 145 19.40 -0.84 5.95
C ALA A 145 20.36 -0.04 6.88
N GLU A 146 20.62 1.23 6.58
CA GLU A 146 21.43 2.12 7.42
C GLU A 146 20.66 2.54 8.69
N TYR A 147 19.39 2.94 8.54
CA TYR A 147 18.51 3.41 9.63
C TYR A 147 17.59 2.29 10.09
N ASP A 148 18.15 1.15 10.49
CA ASP A 148 17.45 -0.11 10.76
C ASP A 148 16.89 -0.23 12.19
N THR A 149 17.14 0.76 13.07
CA THR A 149 16.64 0.75 14.46
C THR A 149 15.79 1.99 14.79
N PRO A 150 14.84 1.88 15.75
CA PRO A 150 14.07 3.02 16.22
C PRO A 150 14.93 4.19 16.69
N GLU A 151 16.03 3.92 17.38
CA GLU A 151 16.93 4.96 17.92
C GLU A 151 17.58 5.78 16.80
N LYS A 152 18.01 5.13 15.72
CA LYS A 152 18.57 5.81 14.54
C LYS A 152 17.52 6.68 13.85
N LEU A 153 16.30 6.17 13.74
CA LEU A 153 15.18 6.91 13.12
C LEU A 153 14.73 8.09 13.98
N GLN A 154 14.70 7.92 15.31
CA GLN A 154 14.42 9.01 16.26
C GLN A 154 15.50 10.08 16.21
N ALA A 155 16.77 9.69 16.15
CA ALA A 155 17.89 10.63 16.00
C ALA A 155 17.77 11.43 14.70
N LEU A 156 17.51 10.74 13.57
CA LEU A 156 17.31 11.39 12.27
C LEU A 156 16.13 12.38 12.30
N PHE A 157 15.04 12.02 12.96
CA PHE A 157 13.86 12.88 13.10
C PHE A 157 14.19 14.12 13.95
N LYS A 158 14.87 13.94 15.10
CA LYS A 158 15.33 15.03 15.98
C LYS A 158 16.28 15.99 15.25
N GLU A 159 17.26 15.48 14.53
CA GLU A 159 18.14 16.30 13.69
C GLU A 159 17.34 17.16 12.68
N GLY A 160 16.31 16.57 12.09
CA GLY A 160 15.43 17.30 11.17
C GLY A 160 14.58 18.36 11.83
N MET A 161 14.18 18.18 13.10
CA MET A 161 13.51 19.19 13.92
C MET A 161 14.47 20.34 14.27
N GLU A 162 15.70 20.02 14.70
CA GLU A 162 16.74 21.00 15.06
C GLU A 162 17.09 21.91 13.88
N GLU A 163 17.16 21.37 12.65
CA GLU A 163 17.36 22.16 11.41
C GLU A 163 16.27 23.24 11.21
N LEU A 164 15.08 23.01 11.77
CA LEU A 164 13.95 23.94 11.72
C LEU A 164 13.84 24.82 12.98
N GLY A 165 14.77 24.66 13.94
CA GLY A 165 14.74 25.37 15.21
C GLY A 165 13.69 24.82 16.20
N ASP A 166 13.16 23.62 15.96
CA ASP A 166 12.20 22.95 16.83
C ASP A 166 12.93 22.10 17.87
N THR A 167 12.80 22.44 19.13
CA THR A 167 13.51 21.82 20.27
C THR A 167 12.59 20.98 21.17
N ARG A 168 11.35 20.69 20.72
CA ARG A 168 10.42 19.85 21.48
C ARG A 168 10.93 18.43 21.64
N GLU A 169 10.49 17.75 22.69
CA GLU A 169 10.68 16.30 22.78
C GLU A 169 9.78 15.58 21.73
N LEU A 170 10.21 14.40 21.30
CA LEU A 170 9.44 13.62 20.31
C LEU A 170 8.03 13.32 20.79
N SER A 171 7.84 13.05 22.08
CA SER A 171 6.52 12.80 22.69
C SER A 171 5.55 13.99 22.59
N ASP A 172 6.08 15.21 22.40
CA ASP A 172 5.28 16.44 22.27
C ASP A 172 5.00 16.79 20.80
N VAL A 173 5.55 16.00 19.88
CA VAL A 173 5.32 16.18 18.45
C VAL A 173 4.06 15.44 18.02
N THR A 174 3.14 16.13 17.38
CA THR A 174 1.94 15.54 16.77
C THR A 174 1.98 15.75 15.26
N ILE A 175 1.80 14.69 14.50
CA ILE A 175 1.56 14.75 13.06
C ILE A 175 0.13 14.33 12.73
N THR A 176 -0.41 14.84 11.62
CA THR A 176 -1.74 14.44 11.13
C THR A 176 -1.59 13.57 9.89
N TYR A 177 -2.08 12.35 9.98
CA TYR A 177 -2.22 11.44 8.83
C TYR A 177 -3.61 11.59 8.25
N ILE A 178 -3.70 12.13 7.03
CA ILE A 178 -4.96 12.30 6.30
C ILE A 178 -5.14 11.12 5.35
N CYS A 179 -6.29 10.46 5.41
CA CYS A 179 -6.61 9.31 4.58
C CYS A 179 -8.08 9.34 4.16
N ARG A 180 -8.49 8.46 3.24
CA ARG A 180 -9.86 8.32 2.76
C ARG A 180 -10.38 6.91 2.96
N GLY A 181 -11.69 6.82 3.12
CA GLY A 181 -12.43 5.57 3.24
C GLY A 181 -12.38 4.95 4.64
N ASP A 182 -13.46 4.24 4.97
CA ASP A 182 -13.69 3.64 6.29
C ASP A 182 -13.98 2.13 6.26
N THR A 183 -13.67 1.46 5.14
CA THR A 183 -13.79 0.00 5.07
C THR A 183 -12.88 -0.70 6.08
N ALA A 184 -13.18 -1.94 6.43
CA ALA A 184 -12.39 -2.69 7.42
C ALA A 184 -10.89 -2.70 7.09
N ILE A 185 -10.52 -2.96 5.84
CA ILE A 185 -9.12 -2.96 5.39
C ILE A 185 -8.49 -1.55 5.48
N LYS A 186 -9.25 -0.49 5.21
CA LYS A 186 -8.77 0.89 5.34
C LYS A 186 -8.50 1.25 6.80
N ARG A 187 -9.38 0.85 7.73
CA ARG A 187 -9.15 1.04 9.16
C ARG A 187 -7.90 0.30 9.63
N GLN A 188 -7.68 -0.95 9.20
CA GLN A 188 -6.46 -1.70 9.51
C GLN A 188 -5.19 -0.99 9.02
N GLN A 189 -5.21 -0.44 7.80
CA GLN A 189 -4.10 0.35 7.27
C GLN A 189 -3.84 1.61 8.11
N GLN A 190 -4.90 2.34 8.46
CA GLN A 190 -4.81 3.56 9.25
C GLN A 190 -4.20 3.30 10.63
N GLU A 191 -4.66 2.26 11.32
CA GLU A 191 -4.14 1.85 12.62
C GLU A 191 -2.70 1.34 12.52
N TYR A 192 -2.36 0.56 11.48
CA TYR A 192 -1.00 0.11 11.25
C TYR A 192 -0.03 1.29 11.14
N TRP A 193 -0.31 2.27 10.29
CA TRP A 193 0.56 3.44 10.09
C TRP A 193 0.68 4.28 11.35
N LYS A 194 -0.44 4.55 12.02
CA LYS A 194 -0.44 5.26 13.31
C LYS A 194 0.46 4.55 14.31
N ASN A 195 0.18 3.30 14.61
CA ASN A 195 0.90 2.53 15.61
C ASN A 195 2.39 2.39 15.26
N ARG A 196 2.70 2.22 13.98
CA ARG A 196 4.07 2.07 13.51
C ARG A 196 4.89 3.34 13.70
N TRP A 197 4.36 4.50 13.32
CA TRP A 197 5.05 5.78 13.53
C TRP A 197 5.15 6.12 15.02
N GLU A 198 4.11 5.94 15.80
CA GLU A 198 4.13 6.20 17.24
C GLU A 198 5.15 5.32 17.96
N SER A 199 5.15 4.01 17.71
CA SER A 199 6.05 3.07 18.38
C SER A 199 7.52 3.23 17.94
N THR A 200 7.76 3.56 16.66
CA THR A 200 9.12 3.66 16.12
C THR A 200 9.74 5.03 16.40
N LEU A 201 8.98 6.11 16.22
CA LEU A 201 9.51 7.47 16.33
C LEU A 201 9.25 8.12 17.70
N GLY A 202 8.36 7.58 18.50
CA GLY A 202 8.01 8.17 19.81
C GLY A 202 7.18 9.46 19.71
N ILE A 203 6.56 9.72 18.57
CA ILE A 203 5.69 10.87 18.29
C ILE A 203 4.22 10.50 18.48
N GLN A 204 3.33 11.47 18.39
CA GLN A 204 1.88 11.27 18.37
C GLN A 204 1.35 11.38 16.95
N VAL A 205 0.39 10.53 16.58
CA VAL A 205 -0.25 10.55 15.26
C VAL A 205 -1.77 10.66 15.38
N VAL A 206 -2.31 11.72 14.81
CA VAL A 206 -3.75 11.91 14.66
C VAL A 206 -4.18 11.46 13.28
N VAL A 207 -5.11 10.50 13.22
CA VAL A 207 -5.69 10.06 11.94
C VAL A 207 -6.92 10.90 11.63
N ASN A 208 -6.92 11.54 10.47
CA ASN A 208 -8.04 12.31 9.95
C ASN A 208 -8.61 11.61 8.71
N VAL A 209 -9.77 11.00 8.88
CA VAL A 209 -10.46 10.26 7.82
C VAL A 209 -11.41 11.21 7.09
N LEU A 210 -11.14 11.46 5.82
CA LEU A 210 -12.03 12.20 4.95
C LEU A 210 -13.09 11.25 4.37
N GLY A 211 -14.32 11.74 4.24
CA GLY A 211 -15.37 11.01 3.52
C GLY A 211 -14.98 10.76 2.05
N ASP A 212 -15.59 9.75 1.47
CA ASP A 212 -15.46 9.42 0.03
C ASP A 212 -16.12 10.47 -0.86
#